data_d269dd173292ec3ed96e34c2c7fc4ead
#
_entry.id   d269dd173292ec3ed96e34c2c7fc4ead
#
_cell.length_a   1.000
_cell.length_b   1.000
_cell.length_c   1.000
_cell.angle_alpha   90.00
_cell.angle_beta   90.00
_cell.angle_gamma   90.00
#
_symmetry.space_group_name_H-M   'P 1'
#
loop_
_entity.id
_entity.type
_entity.pdbx_description
1 polymer ?
#
loop_
_entity_poly.entity_id
_entity_poly.type
_entity_poly.pdbx_seq_one_letter_code
_entity_poly.pdbx_strand_id
1 'polypeptide(L)'
;MIRFAARAAIALSLSLALAAHAAGAEGGVSSRLIEYSVKTKLKNYEQLTLFLLPPESGKAEGVLCLSLLAKDPDEVRAQLLGTSERHSHHRALAFAAERNLAVVAWGAHRLWDPSRNWDELSRAEAKKIDADFDLVANAWDAGIKYFAKNHGLPAGGYLMMGSSGAAQYAQRLALRRPERFLAVHVHIASSFDVPVKKGASLLWCVTTGENELGYERTRRFFRAARDLYSPIVYKAYPGLGHEGNAKVTALGFACFDYALSEYARATKLNGGKPAMPDWADIFSSAPSVADVFNQAVYSKFDYLCVPVEFRMLLPEPLRAKWSAE
;
A
#
# COMPACT_ATOMS: atom_id res chain seq x y z
N MET A 1 20.30 45.71 9.21
CA MET A 1 20.32 45.26 7.80
C MET A 1 21.15 44.01 7.52
N ILE A 2 22.22 43.72 8.24
CA ILE A 2 23.12 42.55 7.97
C ILE A 2 22.49 41.19 8.29
N ARG A 3 21.54 41.08 9.23
CA ARG A 3 20.90 39.82 9.60
C ARG A 3 19.82 39.29 8.61
N PHE A 4 19.31 40.16 7.72
CA PHE A 4 18.33 39.74 6.69
C PHE A 4 18.99 39.14 5.45
N ALA A 5 20.18 39.64 5.09
CA ALA A 5 20.92 39.12 3.94
C ALA A 5 21.45 37.69 4.14
N ALA A 6 21.85 37.33 5.36
CA ALA A 6 22.36 35.98 5.67
C ALA A 6 21.26 34.91 5.62
N ARG A 7 20.01 35.23 5.99
CA ARG A 7 18.89 34.27 5.92
C ARG A 7 18.41 34.03 4.49
N ALA A 8 18.47 35.05 3.63
CA ALA A 8 18.13 34.89 2.21
C ALA A 8 19.16 34.03 1.45
N ALA A 9 20.45 34.20 1.76
CA ALA A 9 21.51 33.40 1.14
C ALA A 9 21.46 31.91 1.54
N ILE A 10 21.13 31.62 2.79
CA ILE A 10 20.98 30.21 3.25
C ILE A 10 19.74 29.54 2.62
N ALA A 11 18.62 30.29 2.49
CA ALA A 11 17.42 29.75 1.83
C ALA A 11 17.65 29.49 0.34
N LEU A 12 18.41 30.37 -0.34
CA LEU A 12 18.72 30.19 -1.76
C LEU A 12 19.70 29.05 -2.01
N SER A 13 20.68 28.82 -1.14
CA SER A 13 21.62 27.70 -1.23
C SER A 13 20.97 26.35 -0.93
N LEU A 14 20.02 26.30 0.01
CA LEU A 14 19.23 25.07 0.25
C LEU A 14 18.31 24.75 -0.95
N SER A 15 17.69 25.77 -1.56
CA SER A 15 16.82 25.56 -2.72
C SER A 15 17.60 25.09 -3.95
N LEU A 16 18.81 25.60 -4.18
CA LEU A 16 19.70 25.17 -5.25
C LEU A 16 20.26 23.75 -5.00
N ALA A 17 20.58 23.42 -3.76
CA ALA A 17 21.04 22.06 -3.41
C ALA A 17 19.93 21.02 -3.55
N LEU A 18 18.68 21.36 -3.19
CA LEU A 18 17.52 20.49 -3.44
C LEU A 18 17.22 20.34 -4.94
N ALA A 19 17.33 21.40 -5.73
CA ALA A 19 17.12 21.35 -7.18
C ALA A 19 18.21 20.53 -7.88
N ALA A 20 19.48 20.67 -7.47
CA ALA A 20 20.59 19.90 -8.00
C ALA A 20 20.50 18.40 -7.62
N HIS A 21 20.00 18.10 -6.42
CA HIS A 21 19.74 16.72 -5.99
C HIS A 21 18.59 16.09 -6.78
N ALA A 22 17.52 16.83 -7.08
CA ALA A 22 16.41 16.37 -7.91
C ALA A 22 16.86 16.09 -9.35
N ALA A 23 17.59 16.99 -9.97
CA ALA A 23 18.09 16.83 -11.35
C ALA A 23 19.11 15.68 -11.50
N GLY A 24 19.95 15.44 -10.50
CA GLY A 24 20.86 14.28 -10.48
C GLY A 24 20.17 12.95 -10.24
N ALA A 25 19.06 12.96 -9.50
CA ALA A 25 18.26 11.78 -9.23
C ALA A 25 17.44 11.30 -10.44
N GLU A 26 16.95 12.23 -11.27
CA GLU A 26 16.12 11.89 -12.45
C GLU A 26 16.90 11.06 -13.49
N GLY A 27 18.14 11.39 -13.78
CA GLY A 27 19.00 10.61 -14.71
C GLY A 27 19.29 9.21 -14.18
N GLY A 28 19.49 9.05 -12.87
CA GLY A 28 19.83 7.78 -12.23
C GLY A 28 18.65 6.82 -12.11
N VAL A 29 17.43 7.30 -11.87
CA VAL A 29 16.21 6.46 -11.77
C VAL A 29 15.78 5.97 -13.13
N SER A 30 15.79 6.83 -14.15
CA SER A 30 15.36 6.49 -15.51
C SER A 30 16.21 5.37 -16.12
N SER A 31 17.52 5.37 -15.88
CA SER A 31 18.43 4.32 -16.42
C SER A 31 18.28 2.96 -15.75
N ARG A 32 17.68 2.88 -14.55
CA ARG A 32 17.48 1.64 -13.80
C ARG A 32 16.07 1.05 -13.96
N LEU A 33 15.13 1.81 -14.51
CA LEU A 33 13.75 1.37 -14.63
C LEU A 33 13.62 0.28 -15.70
N ILE A 34 13.14 -0.88 -15.27
CA ILE A 34 12.96 -2.06 -16.11
C ILE A 34 11.47 -2.23 -16.37
N GLU A 35 11.09 -2.38 -17.62
CA GLU A 35 9.71 -2.56 -18.05
C GLU A 35 9.49 -3.97 -18.57
N TYR A 36 8.38 -4.59 -18.18
CA TYR A 36 7.98 -5.89 -18.69
C TYR A 36 6.45 -5.97 -18.86
N SER A 37 6.03 -6.38 -20.04
CA SER A 37 4.62 -6.45 -20.42
C SER A 37 4.16 -7.89 -20.58
N VAL A 38 2.99 -8.18 -20.00
CA VAL A 38 2.36 -9.51 -19.99
C VAL A 38 0.97 -9.42 -20.62
N LYS A 39 0.64 -10.34 -21.52
CA LYS A 39 -0.71 -10.43 -22.10
C LYS A 39 -1.72 -10.88 -21.06
N THR A 40 -2.85 -10.15 -20.94
CA THR A 40 -3.88 -10.46 -19.95
C THR A 40 -4.99 -11.38 -20.47
N LYS A 41 -5.14 -11.52 -21.79
CA LYS A 41 -6.30 -12.13 -22.46
C LYS A 41 -7.62 -11.34 -22.32
N LEU A 42 -7.59 -10.12 -21.83
CA LEU A 42 -8.76 -9.23 -21.76
C LEU A 42 -8.85 -8.38 -23.02
N LYS A 43 -10.03 -8.33 -23.66
CA LYS A 43 -10.25 -7.58 -24.91
C LYS A 43 -9.95 -6.08 -24.77
N ASN A 44 -10.30 -5.48 -23.64
CA ASN A 44 -10.13 -4.03 -23.39
C ASN A 44 -8.86 -3.70 -22.60
N TYR A 45 -8.08 -4.71 -22.21
CA TYR A 45 -6.84 -4.56 -21.47
C TYR A 45 -5.90 -5.70 -21.84
N GLU A 46 -5.46 -5.68 -23.09
CA GLU A 46 -4.71 -6.80 -23.70
C GLU A 46 -3.37 -7.09 -23.03
N GLN A 47 -2.81 -6.07 -22.35
CA GLN A 47 -1.47 -6.14 -21.79
C GLN A 47 -1.40 -5.42 -20.44
N LEU A 48 -0.84 -6.09 -19.45
CA LEU A 48 -0.40 -5.48 -18.19
C LEU A 48 1.08 -5.19 -18.27
N THR A 49 1.46 -3.93 -18.14
CA THR A 49 2.85 -3.52 -18.04
C THR A 49 3.23 -3.30 -16.60
N LEU A 50 4.29 -3.99 -16.16
CA LEU A 50 4.90 -3.80 -14.85
C LEU A 50 6.25 -3.10 -15.00
N PHE A 51 6.55 -2.25 -14.04
CA PHE A 51 7.81 -1.53 -13.92
C PHE A 51 8.54 -2.01 -12.69
N LEU A 52 9.80 -2.37 -12.83
CA LEU A 52 10.69 -2.69 -11.72
C LEU A 52 11.76 -1.60 -11.61
N LEU A 53 11.84 -0.97 -10.44
CA LEU A 53 12.96 -0.11 -10.04
C LEU A 53 13.77 -0.87 -8.98
N PRO A 54 14.93 -1.43 -9.33
CA PRO A 54 15.82 -2.06 -8.37
C PRO A 54 16.38 -1.03 -7.38
N PRO A 55 16.74 -1.43 -6.15
CA PRO A 55 17.46 -0.55 -5.24
C PRO A 55 18.86 -0.24 -5.78
N GLU A 56 19.48 0.81 -5.26
CA GLU A 56 20.83 1.24 -5.70
C GLU A 56 21.91 0.21 -5.41
N SER A 57 21.74 -0.56 -4.34
CA SER A 57 22.64 -1.68 -3.99
C SER A 57 22.61 -2.84 -5.00
N GLY A 58 21.64 -2.86 -5.90
CA GLY A 58 21.41 -3.96 -6.85
C GLY A 58 20.77 -5.22 -6.24
N LYS A 59 20.73 -5.37 -4.89
CA LYS A 59 20.12 -6.50 -4.21
C LYS A 59 19.02 -6.02 -3.27
N ALA A 60 17.79 -6.37 -3.57
CA ALA A 60 16.64 -5.98 -2.76
C ALA A 60 16.50 -6.83 -1.49
N GLU A 61 16.23 -6.19 -0.36
CA GLU A 61 15.86 -6.84 0.91
C GLU A 61 14.37 -7.17 1.00
N GLY A 62 13.55 -6.57 0.14
CA GLY A 62 12.12 -6.77 0.03
C GLY A 62 11.57 -6.05 -1.19
N VAL A 63 10.25 -5.98 -1.30
CA VAL A 63 9.58 -5.36 -2.45
C VAL A 63 8.43 -4.46 -1.99
N LEU A 64 8.39 -3.23 -2.47
CA LEU A 64 7.24 -2.36 -2.38
C LEU A 64 6.48 -2.37 -3.71
N CYS A 65 5.25 -2.85 -3.69
CA CYS A 65 4.36 -2.84 -4.84
C CYS A 65 3.48 -1.59 -4.79
N LEU A 66 3.45 -0.83 -5.89
CA LEU A 66 2.63 0.36 -6.05
C LEU A 66 1.54 0.10 -7.11
N SER A 67 0.29 0.12 -6.68
CA SER A 67 -0.84 0.23 -7.59
C SER A 67 -1.06 1.71 -7.89
N LEU A 68 -1.07 2.09 -9.17
CA LEU A 68 -1.12 3.48 -9.61
C LEU A 68 -2.39 3.77 -10.41
N LEU A 69 -2.94 4.97 -10.22
CA LEU A 69 -3.95 5.51 -11.12
C LEU A 69 -3.24 6.06 -12.36
N ALA A 70 -3.14 5.23 -13.37
CA ALA A 70 -2.47 5.57 -14.62
C ALA A 70 -3.25 5.03 -15.82
N LYS A 71 -3.40 5.83 -16.88
CA LYS A 71 -4.14 5.47 -18.10
C LYS A 71 -3.38 4.47 -18.97
N ASP A 72 -2.07 4.57 -18.94
CA ASP A 72 -1.15 3.83 -19.78
C ASP A 72 0.22 3.66 -19.11
N PRO A 73 1.11 2.87 -19.69
CA PRO A 73 2.45 2.65 -19.17
C PRO A 73 3.29 3.93 -19.05
N ASP A 74 3.12 4.91 -19.94
CA ASP A 74 3.90 6.14 -19.92
C ASP A 74 3.52 7.00 -18.70
N GLU A 75 2.25 7.03 -18.33
CA GLU A 75 1.82 7.71 -17.10
C GLU A 75 2.35 7.00 -15.84
N VAL A 76 2.41 5.66 -15.81
CA VAL A 76 3.08 4.91 -14.73
C VAL A 76 4.54 5.31 -14.61
N ARG A 77 5.24 5.35 -15.74
CA ARG A 77 6.65 5.77 -15.81
C ARG A 77 6.83 7.19 -15.32
N ALA A 78 5.98 8.13 -15.75
CA ALA A 78 6.03 9.53 -15.34
C ALA A 78 5.78 9.69 -13.83
N GLN A 79 4.86 8.93 -13.22
CA GLN A 79 4.61 8.94 -11.78
C GLN A 79 5.81 8.40 -10.99
N LEU A 80 6.48 7.35 -11.48
CA LEU A 80 7.69 6.80 -10.85
C LEU A 80 8.91 7.74 -10.97
N LEU A 81 9.04 8.44 -12.10
CA LEU A 81 10.12 9.39 -12.33
C LEU A 81 9.87 10.78 -11.68
N GLY A 82 8.68 10.99 -11.09
CA GLY A 82 8.32 12.28 -10.50
C GLY A 82 8.00 13.39 -11.51
N THR A 83 7.85 13.06 -12.79
CA THR A 83 7.52 13.99 -13.86
C THR A 83 6.01 14.14 -14.09
N SER A 84 5.18 13.42 -13.34
CA SER A 84 3.73 13.54 -13.41
C SER A 84 3.24 14.79 -12.67
N GLU A 85 2.44 15.63 -13.35
CA GLU A 85 1.82 16.82 -12.74
C GLU A 85 0.75 16.49 -11.69
N ARG A 86 0.16 15.31 -11.74
CA ARG A 86 -1.01 14.95 -10.93
C ARG A 86 -0.70 14.13 -9.68
N HIS A 87 0.29 13.26 -9.77
CA HIS A 87 0.58 12.29 -8.72
C HIS A 87 2.07 12.14 -8.51
N SER A 88 2.49 12.25 -7.28
CA SER A 88 3.88 12.04 -6.89
C SER A 88 3.94 10.93 -5.84
N HIS A 89 4.78 9.95 -6.09
CA HIS A 89 5.05 8.84 -5.19
C HIS A 89 6.40 8.99 -4.46
N HIS A 90 6.96 10.21 -4.40
CA HIS A 90 8.27 10.49 -3.80
C HIS A 90 8.43 9.91 -2.39
N ARG A 91 7.40 9.98 -1.55
CA ARG A 91 7.46 9.41 -0.19
C ARG A 91 7.57 7.90 -0.20
N ALA A 92 6.84 7.23 -1.10
CA ALA A 92 6.91 5.77 -1.24
C ALA A 92 8.27 5.33 -1.81
N LEU A 93 8.81 6.07 -2.77
CA LEU A 93 10.14 5.82 -3.34
C LEU A 93 11.24 6.08 -2.31
N ALA A 94 11.14 7.15 -1.52
CA ALA A 94 12.07 7.43 -0.43
C ALA A 94 12.02 6.33 0.63
N PHE A 95 10.81 5.91 1.05
CA PHE A 95 10.63 4.79 1.98
C PHE A 95 11.30 3.50 1.46
N ALA A 96 11.12 3.19 0.16
CA ALA A 96 11.74 2.03 -0.46
C ALA A 96 13.26 2.13 -0.49
N ALA A 97 13.81 3.29 -0.85
CA ALA A 97 15.26 3.54 -0.91
C ALA A 97 15.91 3.41 0.47
N GLU A 98 15.33 4.03 1.52
CA GLU A 98 15.83 3.94 2.90
C GLU A 98 15.90 2.51 3.44
N ARG A 99 15.07 1.61 2.93
CA ARG A 99 14.95 0.21 3.37
C ARG A 99 15.50 -0.80 2.36
N ASN A 100 16.19 -0.30 1.35
CA ASN A 100 16.77 -1.13 0.30
C ASN A 100 15.76 -2.07 -0.38
N LEU A 101 14.52 -1.57 -0.61
CA LEU A 101 13.46 -2.32 -1.28
C LEU A 101 13.50 -2.07 -2.78
N ALA A 102 13.21 -3.10 -3.57
CA ALA A 102 12.82 -2.92 -4.96
C ALA A 102 11.40 -2.34 -5.04
N VAL A 103 11.12 -1.52 -6.03
CA VAL A 103 9.76 -1.04 -6.29
C VAL A 103 9.20 -1.73 -7.52
N VAL A 104 8.01 -2.32 -7.41
CA VAL A 104 7.23 -2.84 -8.54
C VAL A 104 5.97 -2.01 -8.69
N ALA A 105 5.76 -1.39 -9.84
CA ALA A 105 4.58 -0.56 -10.08
C ALA A 105 3.80 -1.00 -11.30
N TRP A 106 2.49 -0.75 -11.29
CA TRP A 106 1.61 -0.92 -12.44
C TRP A 106 0.41 0.02 -12.37
N GLY A 107 -0.21 0.27 -13.53
CA GLY A 107 -1.47 1.00 -13.65
C GLY A 107 -2.58 0.09 -14.15
N ALA A 108 -3.78 0.19 -13.59
CA ALA A 108 -4.91 -0.65 -13.97
C ALA A 108 -6.19 0.15 -14.30
N HIS A 109 -6.07 1.44 -14.56
CA HIS A 109 -7.18 2.37 -14.71
C HIS A 109 -8.20 2.00 -15.82
N ARG A 110 -7.76 1.31 -16.88
CA ARG A 110 -8.64 0.95 -18.01
C ARG A 110 -9.52 -0.27 -17.77
N LEU A 111 -9.34 -0.98 -16.64
CA LEU A 111 -10.12 -2.18 -16.36
C LEU A 111 -11.59 -1.90 -16.09
N TRP A 112 -11.90 -0.69 -15.57
CA TRP A 112 -13.26 -0.30 -15.20
C TRP A 112 -13.52 1.18 -15.47
N ASP A 113 -14.80 1.46 -15.71
CA ASP A 113 -15.31 2.82 -15.72
C ASP A 113 -15.33 3.37 -14.29
N PRO A 114 -14.51 4.41 -13.96
CA PRO A 114 -14.45 4.98 -12.62
C PRO A 114 -15.76 5.70 -12.23
N SER A 115 -16.60 6.07 -13.19
CA SER A 115 -17.90 6.70 -12.94
C SER A 115 -18.99 5.70 -12.52
N ARG A 116 -18.69 4.39 -12.63
CA ARG A 116 -19.67 3.35 -12.36
C ARG A 116 -20.01 3.27 -10.87
N ASN A 117 -21.30 3.25 -10.57
CA ASN A 117 -21.77 3.01 -9.21
C ASN A 117 -21.62 1.52 -8.84
N TRP A 118 -20.64 1.24 -7.98
CA TRP A 118 -20.29 -0.12 -7.54
C TRP A 118 -21.38 -0.77 -6.66
N ASP A 119 -22.24 0.03 -6.01
CA ASP A 119 -23.33 -0.47 -5.18
C ASP A 119 -24.53 -0.93 -6.03
N GLU A 120 -24.55 -0.58 -7.32
CA GLU A 120 -25.65 -0.91 -8.26
C GLU A 120 -25.28 -2.07 -9.22
N LEU A 121 -24.14 -2.72 -9.03
CA LEU A 121 -23.74 -3.85 -9.86
C LEU A 121 -24.71 -5.02 -9.71
N SER A 122 -25.20 -5.51 -10.83
CA SER A 122 -25.85 -6.81 -10.84
C SER A 122 -24.86 -7.92 -10.44
N ARG A 123 -25.38 -9.04 -9.92
CA ARG A 123 -24.57 -10.21 -9.57
C ARG A 123 -23.75 -10.74 -10.76
N ALA A 124 -24.28 -10.66 -11.98
CA ALA A 124 -23.60 -11.10 -13.19
C ALA A 124 -22.43 -10.18 -13.53
N GLU A 125 -22.59 -8.87 -13.40
CA GLU A 125 -21.55 -7.88 -13.64
C GLU A 125 -20.43 -8.00 -12.59
N ALA A 126 -20.77 -8.14 -11.32
CA ALA A 126 -19.79 -8.35 -10.26
C ALA A 126 -18.94 -9.61 -10.53
N LYS A 127 -19.60 -10.73 -10.89
CA LYS A 127 -18.90 -11.98 -11.27
C LYS A 127 -17.99 -11.81 -12.49
N LYS A 128 -18.42 -11.02 -13.49
CA LYS A 128 -17.59 -10.74 -14.66
C LYS A 128 -16.34 -9.92 -14.27
N ILE A 129 -16.52 -8.88 -13.46
CA ILE A 129 -15.41 -8.04 -12.97
C ILE A 129 -14.41 -8.90 -12.18
N ASP A 130 -14.88 -9.82 -11.36
CA ASP A 130 -14.02 -10.74 -10.62
C ASP A 130 -13.22 -11.64 -11.53
N ALA A 131 -13.85 -12.24 -12.55
CA ALA A 131 -13.17 -13.07 -13.54
C ALA A 131 -12.14 -12.28 -14.36
N ASP A 132 -12.50 -11.05 -14.79
CA ASP A 132 -11.58 -10.16 -15.50
C ASP A 132 -10.35 -9.83 -14.61
N PHE A 133 -10.57 -9.58 -13.31
CA PHE A 133 -9.46 -9.30 -12.40
C PHE A 133 -8.58 -10.51 -12.11
N ASP A 134 -9.12 -11.73 -12.13
CA ASP A 134 -8.32 -12.94 -12.02
C ASP A 134 -7.31 -13.07 -13.17
N LEU A 135 -7.68 -12.64 -14.39
CA LEU A 135 -6.76 -12.58 -15.53
C LEU A 135 -5.64 -11.54 -15.31
N VAL A 136 -5.97 -10.38 -14.72
CA VAL A 136 -4.97 -9.37 -14.33
C VAL A 136 -4.03 -9.90 -13.25
N ALA A 137 -4.56 -10.54 -12.22
CA ALA A 137 -3.76 -11.12 -11.15
C ALA A 137 -2.81 -12.22 -11.66
N ASN A 138 -3.26 -13.02 -12.65
CA ASN A 138 -2.42 -14.02 -13.31
C ASN A 138 -1.30 -13.36 -14.15
N ALA A 139 -1.61 -12.27 -14.86
CA ALA A 139 -0.62 -11.52 -15.62
C ALA A 139 0.40 -10.85 -14.68
N TRP A 140 -0.07 -10.29 -13.55
CA TRP A 140 0.79 -9.75 -12.50
C TRP A 140 1.75 -10.81 -11.95
N ASP A 141 1.25 -12.00 -11.59
CA ASP A 141 2.08 -13.12 -11.15
C ASP A 141 3.13 -13.52 -12.19
N ALA A 142 2.78 -13.52 -13.47
CA ALA A 142 3.73 -13.83 -14.54
C ALA A 142 4.84 -12.78 -14.63
N GLY A 143 4.51 -11.50 -14.48
CA GLY A 143 5.49 -10.41 -14.42
C GLY A 143 6.41 -10.51 -13.21
N ILE A 144 5.86 -10.81 -12.03
CA ILE A 144 6.67 -11.03 -10.82
C ILE A 144 7.62 -12.23 -11.00
N LYS A 145 7.16 -13.32 -11.57
CA LYS A 145 8.01 -14.48 -11.88
C LYS A 145 9.13 -14.13 -12.85
N TYR A 146 8.85 -13.30 -13.85
CA TYR A 146 9.87 -12.81 -14.77
C TYR A 146 10.92 -11.98 -14.03
N PHE A 147 10.52 -11.02 -13.18
CA PHE A 147 11.47 -10.21 -12.41
C PHE A 147 12.26 -11.04 -11.39
N ALA A 148 11.62 -12.02 -10.74
CA ALA A 148 12.33 -12.93 -9.84
C ALA A 148 13.42 -13.72 -10.57
N LYS A 149 13.11 -14.26 -11.74
CA LYS A 149 14.04 -15.08 -12.55
C LYS A 149 15.18 -14.26 -13.13
N ASN A 150 14.90 -13.06 -13.66
CA ASN A 150 15.85 -12.32 -14.47
C ASN A 150 16.52 -11.16 -13.73
N HIS A 151 15.94 -10.71 -12.59
CA HIS A 151 16.41 -9.53 -11.86
C HIS A 151 16.53 -9.79 -10.35
N GLY A 152 16.44 -11.05 -9.90
CA GLY A 152 16.67 -11.44 -8.52
C GLY A 152 15.64 -10.94 -7.51
N LEU A 153 14.41 -10.62 -7.97
CA LEU A 153 13.35 -10.19 -7.07
C LEU A 153 12.97 -11.33 -6.10
N PRO A 154 12.77 -11.08 -4.80
CA PRO A 154 12.30 -12.10 -3.85
C PRO A 154 10.99 -12.76 -4.32
N ALA A 155 10.76 -14.02 -3.95
CA ALA A 155 9.58 -14.77 -4.39
C ALA A 155 8.27 -14.36 -3.68
N GLY A 156 8.34 -13.67 -2.54
CA GLY A 156 7.20 -13.23 -1.76
C GLY A 156 7.61 -12.28 -0.64
N GLY A 157 6.69 -12.01 0.28
CA GLY A 157 6.97 -11.09 1.39
C GLY A 157 6.89 -9.61 0.96
N TYR A 158 5.96 -9.28 0.08
CA TYR A 158 5.83 -7.95 -0.50
C TYR A 158 4.97 -7.03 0.35
N LEU A 159 5.26 -5.74 0.27
CA LEU A 159 4.41 -4.66 0.72
C LEU A 159 3.58 -4.14 -0.45
N MET A 160 2.32 -3.80 -0.23
CA MET A 160 1.44 -3.28 -1.27
C MET A 160 0.84 -1.95 -0.85
N MET A 161 0.81 -0.98 -1.76
CA MET A 161 0.23 0.34 -1.51
C MET A 161 -0.64 0.81 -2.67
N GLY A 162 -1.76 1.46 -2.34
CA GLY A 162 -2.62 2.13 -3.30
C GLY A 162 -3.52 3.18 -2.65
N SER A 163 -3.90 4.22 -3.42
CA SER A 163 -4.81 5.27 -2.98
C SER A 163 -5.93 5.47 -3.99
N SER A 164 -7.13 5.83 -3.52
CA SER A 164 -8.32 6.06 -4.35
C SER A 164 -8.67 4.82 -5.19
N GLY A 165 -8.95 4.97 -6.47
CA GLY A 165 -9.17 3.84 -7.37
C GLY A 165 -8.03 2.83 -7.40
N ALA A 166 -6.77 3.27 -7.27
CA ALA A 166 -5.61 2.37 -7.18
C ALA A 166 -5.62 1.53 -5.88
N ALA A 167 -6.19 2.03 -4.78
CA ALA A 167 -6.36 1.26 -3.56
C ALA A 167 -7.30 0.06 -3.75
N GLN A 168 -8.32 0.22 -4.58
CA GLN A 168 -9.22 -0.86 -4.94
C GLN A 168 -8.50 -1.99 -5.68
N TYR A 169 -7.60 -1.66 -6.59
CA TYR A 169 -6.79 -2.66 -7.29
C TYR A 169 -5.78 -3.34 -6.37
N ALA A 170 -5.13 -2.57 -5.49
CA ALA A 170 -4.22 -3.11 -4.48
C ALA A 170 -4.93 -4.12 -3.57
N GLN A 171 -6.10 -3.76 -3.06
CA GLN A 171 -6.93 -4.61 -2.21
C GLN A 171 -7.37 -5.90 -2.93
N ARG A 172 -7.85 -5.79 -4.17
CA ARG A 172 -8.29 -6.94 -4.96
C ARG A 172 -7.16 -7.90 -5.28
N LEU A 173 -5.98 -7.38 -5.62
CA LEU A 173 -4.81 -8.21 -5.88
C LEU A 173 -4.36 -8.93 -4.59
N ALA A 174 -4.35 -8.23 -3.47
CA ALA A 174 -3.97 -8.80 -2.19
C ALA A 174 -4.93 -9.92 -1.73
N LEU A 175 -6.23 -9.76 -1.94
CA LEU A 175 -7.20 -10.83 -1.65
C LEU A 175 -7.02 -12.07 -2.53
N ARG A 176 -6.52 -11.91 -3.76
CA ARG A 176 -6.30 -13.01 -4.70
C ARG A 176 -4.96 -13.70 -4.53
N ARG A 177 -3.97 -12.98 -4.02
CA ARG A 177 -2.58 -13.43 -3.83
C ARG A 177 -2.06 -13.13 -2.43
N PRO A 178 -2.81 -13.47 -1.36
CA PRO A 178 -2.43 -13.10 -0.01
C PRO A 178 -1.08 -13.68 0.40
N GLU A 179 -0.69 -14.83 -0.16
CA GLU A 179 0.60 -15.48 0.08
C GLU A 179 1.81 -14.67 -0.41
N ARG A 180 1.58 -13.63 -1.23
CA ARG A 180 2.63 -12.74 -1.72
C ARG A 180 2.94 -11.61 -0.78
N PHE A 181 1.96 -11.17 0.02
CA PHE A 181 2.01 -9.91 0.72
C PHE A 181 2.17 -10.06 2.24
N LEU A 182 3.09 -9.30 2.82
CA LEU A 182 3.23 -9.12 4.27
C LEU A 182 2.17 -8.15 4.79
N ALA A 183 2.06 -7.01 4.10
CA ALA A 183 1.15 -5.94 4.47
C ALA A 183 0.62 -5.21 3.24
N VAL A 184 -0.59 -4.68 3.39
CA VAL A 184 -1.27 -3.89 2.35
C VAL A 184 -1.82 -2.61 2.94
N HIS A 185 -1.38 -1.46 2.44
CA HIS A 185 -1.93 -0.16 2.79
C HIS A 185 -2.88 0.31 1.69
N VAL A 186 -4.14 0.47 2.04
CA VAL A 186 -5.19 1.03 1.15
C VAL A 186 -5.76 2.29 1.78
N HIS A 187 -5.74 3.38 1.00
CA HIS A 187 -6.24 4.67 1.43
C HIS A 187 -7.37 5.14 0.52
N ILE A 188 -8.50 5.58 1.12
CA ILE A 188 -9.68 6.13 0.41
C ILE A 188 -10.10 5.32 -0.82
N ALA A 189 -10.16 4.00 -0.71
CA ALA A 189 -10.61 3.16 -1.82
C ALA A 189 -12.08 3.43 -2.15
N SER A 190 -12.38 3.61 -3.44
CA SER A 190 -13.74 3.88 -3.91
C SER A 190 -14.68 2.68 -3.74
N SER A 191 -14.15 1.47 -3.67
CA SER A 191 -14.90 0.27 -3.30
C SER A 191 -13.97 -0.78 -2.68
N PHE A 192 -14.58 -1.76 -1.99
CA PHE A 192 -13.88 -2.90 -1.41
C PHE A 192 -14.58 -4.19 -1.78
N ASP A 193 -13.82 -5.20 -2.18
CA ASP A 193 -14.31 -6.58 -2.23
C ASP A 193 -14.46 -7.09 -0.79
N VAL A 194 -15.39 -8.01 -0.60
CA VAL A 194 -15.60 -8.63 0.71
C VAL A 194 -14.34 -9.42 1.11
N PRO A 195 -13.82 -9.23 2.32
CA PRO A 195 -12.70 -10.02 2.80
C PRO A 195 -13.04 -11.51 2.81
N VAL A 196 -12.07 -12.33 2.47
CA VAL A 196 -12.21 -13.79 2.52
C VAL A 196 -11.21 -14.35 3.54
N LYS A 197 -11.53 -15.51 4.14
CA LYS A 197 -10.69 -16.13 5.17
C LYS A 197 -9.23 -16.31 4.74
N LYS A 198 -8.98 -16.57 3.47
CA LYS A 198 -7.62 -16.64 2.91
C LYS A 198 -6.85 -15.33 3.05
N GLY A 199 -7.52 -14.17 3.00
CA GLY A 199 -6.91 -12.84 3.18
C GLY A 199 -6.58 -12.51 4.63
N ALA A 200 -6.91 -13.36 5.60
CA ALA A 200 -6.54 -13.18 7.01
C ALA A 200 -5.05 -13.45 7.30
N SER A 201 -4.29 -13.88 6.31
CA SER A 201 -2.86 -14.18 6.44
C SER A 201 -1.93 -12.99 6.17
N LEU A 202 -2.45 -11.78 5.96
CA LEU A 202 -1.67 -10.57 5.71
C LEU A 202 -2.14 -9.41 6.60
N LEU A 203 -1.24 -8.47 6.88
CA LEU A 203 -1.57 -7.27 7.65
C LEU A 203 -2.27 -6.23 6.75
N TRP A 204 -3.49 -5.87 7.08
CA TRP A 204 -4.22 -4.77 6.47
C TRP A 204 -3.96 -3.46 7.20
N CYS A 205 -3.54 -2.43 6.49
CA CYS A 205 -3.58 -1.03 6.93
C CYS A 205 -4.61 -0.29 6.07
N VAL A 206 -5.72 0.08 6.67
CA VAL A 206 -6.86 0.70 5.95
C VAL A 206 -7.11 2.07 6.52
N THR A 207 -7.00 3.09 5.68
CA THR A 207 -7.16 4.48 6.09
C THR A 207 -8.19 5.19 5.22
N THR A 208 -8.94 6.11 5.82
CA THR A 208 -9.95 6.91 5.13
C THR A 208 -10.08 8.29 5.77
N GLY A 209 -10.77 9.22 5.11
CA GLY A 209 -11.26 10.45 5.72
C GLY A 209 -12.70 10.26 6.21
N GLU A 210 -13.10 10.93 7.27
CA GLU A 210 -14.49 10.90 7.76
C GLU A 210 -15.48 11.57 6.80
N ASN A 211 -15.00 12.56 6.02
CA ASN A 211 -15.79 13.26 5.00
C ASN A 211 -15.68 12.60 3.61
N GLU A 212 -15.07 11.41 3.52
CA GLU A 212 -14.95 10.66 2.28
C GLU A 212 -16.26 9.97 1.90
N LEU A 213 -16.65 10.04 0.63
CA LEU A 213 -17.86 9.35 0.12
C LEU A 213 -17.77 7.82 0.31
N GLY A 214 -16.58 7.28 0.31
CA GLY A 214 -16.29 5.85 0.55
C GLY A 214 -16.19 5.44 2.03
N TYR A 215 -16.41 6.36 2.99
CA TYR A 215 -16.22 6.11 4.41
C TYR A 215 -16.97 4.87 4.93
N GLU A 216 -18.26 4.75 4.64
CA GLU A 216 -19.06 3.61 5.07
C GLU A 216 -18.64 2.29 4.41
N ARG A 217 -18.13 2.33 3.18
CA ARG A 217 -17.59 1.14 2.49
C ARG A 217 -16.31 0.67 3.18
N THR A 218 -15.46 1.62 3.56
CA THR A 218 -14.22 1.34 4.30
C THR A 218 -14.52 0.74 5.68
N ARG A 219 -15.51 1.27 6.40
CA ARG A 219 -15.99 0.71 7.69
C ARG A 219 -16.56 -0.69 7.55
N ARG A 220 -17.34 -0.95 6.48
CA ARG A 220 -17.87 -2.30 6.19
C ARG A 220 -16.74 -3.28 5.95
N PHE A 221 -15.71 -2.89 5.19
CA PHE A 221 -14.54 -3.74 5.00
C PHE A 221 -13.81 -4.02 6.32
N PHE A 222 -13.57 -3.00 7.15
CA PHE A 222 -12.97 -3.16 8.47
C PHE A 222 -13.74 -4.17 9.33
N ARG A 223 -15.06 -4.01 9.45
CA ARG A 223 -15.91 -4.92 10.24
C ARG A 223 -15.84 -6.35 9.72
N ALA A 224 -15.98 -6.54 8.42
CA ALA A 224 -15.94 -7.87 7.80
C ALA A 224 -14.56 -8.53 7.96
N ALA A 225 -13.46 -7.79 7.81
CA ALA A 225 -12.11 -8.30 8.03
C ALA A 225 -11.89 -8.70 9.50
N ARG A 226 -12.31 -7.87 10.45
CA ARG A 226 -12.25 -8.17 11.88
C ARG A 226 -13.04 -9.43 12.24
N ASP A 227 -14.24 -9.58 11.69
CA ASP A 227 -15.10 -10.75 11.95
C ASP A 227 -14.50 -12.06 11.41
N LEU A 228 -13.56 -11.95 10.48
CA LEU A 228 -12.71 -13.05 9.99
C LEU A 228 -11.40 -13.18 10.77
N TYR A 229 -11.22 -12.41 11.86
CA TYR A 229 -9.96 -12.36 12.62
C TYR A 229 -8.75 -11.95 11.78
N SER A 230 -8.97 -11.16 10.71
CA SER A 230 -7.87 -10.62 9.90
C SER A 230 -7.09 -9.57 10.71
N PRO A 231 -5.75 -9.61 10.67
CA PRO A 231 -4.90 -8.55 11.23
C PRO A 231 -5.16 -7.25 10.49
N ILE A 232 -5.84 -6.31 11.13
CA ILE A 232 -6.23 -5.05 10.51
C ILE A 232 -5.97 -3.86 11.40
N VAL A 233 -5.29 -2.86 10.85
CA VAL A 233 -5.15 -1.51 11.40
C VAL A 233 -6.03 -0.58 10.58
N TYR A 234 -7.04 -0.01 11.21
CA TYR A 234 -7.99 0.90 10.59
C TYR A 234 -7.92 2.28 11.24
N LYS A 235 -7.89 3.33 10.43
CA LYS A 235 -8.03 4.71 10.94
C LYS A 235 -8.83 5.58 9.96
N ALA A 236 -9.85 6.24 10.51
CA ALA A 236 -10.54 7.35 9.86
C ALA A 236 -9.95 8.67 10.39
N TYR A 237 -9.60 9.59 9.51
CA TYR A 237 -9.02 10.87 9.90
C TYR A 237 -10.12 11.92 9.96
N PRO A 238 -10.32 12.59 11.12
CA PRO A 238 -11.32 13.63 11.28
C PRO A 238 -11.15 14.77 10.28
N GLY A 239 -12.25 15.19 9.67
CA GLY A 239 -12.27 16.30 8.73
C GLY A 239 -11.64 16.06 7.36
N LEU A 240 -10.96 14.93 7.15
CA LEU A 240 -10.33 14.58 5.88
C LEU A 240 -11.39 14.11 4.88
N GLY A 241 -11.30 14.59 3.64
CA GLY A 241 -12.11 14.15 2.49
C GLY A 241 -11.35 13.17 1.59
N HIS A 242 -11.51 13.32 0.26
CA HIS A 242 -10.84 12.49 -0.76
C HIS A 242 -9.40 12.95 -1.00
N GLU A 243 -8.61 13.00 0.03
CA GLU A 243 -7.23 13.47 -0.02
C GLU A 243 -6.32 12.66 0.91
N GLY A 244 -5.03 12.61 0.59
CA GLY A 244 -4.00 12.04 1.44
C GLY A 244 -3.19 13.13 2.14
N ASN A 245 -2.62 12.81 3.28
CA ASN A 245 -1.72 13.70 4.00
C ASN A 245 -0.50 12.95 4.58
N ALA A 246 0.38 13.68 5.24
CA ALA A 246 1.58 13.11 5.83
C ALA A 246 1.28 12.07 6.93
N LYS A 247 0.21 12.27 7.72
CA LYS A 247 -0.19 11.36 8.81
C LYS A 247 -0.68 10.01 8.26
N VAL A 248 -1.51 10.05 7.20
CA VAL A 248 -1.98 8.85 6.48
C VAL A 248 -0.79 8.01 5.99
N THR A 249 0.15 8.68 5.32
CA THR A 249 1.34 8.03 4.78
C THR A 249 2.23 7.48 5.91
N ALA A 250 2.38 8.22 7.01
CA ALA A 250 3.18 7.81 8.16
C ALA A 250 2.62 6.56 8.84
N LEU A 251 1.30 6.42 8.97
CA LEU A 251 0.68 5.21 9.52
C LEU A 251 0.88 4.01 8.57
N GLY A 252 0.68 4.21 7.25
CA GLY A 252 0.93 3.16 6.26
C GLY A 252 2.37 2.65 6.32
N PHE A 253 3.36 3.55 6.37
CA PHE A 253 4.77 3.16 6.47
C PHE A 253 5.12 2.52 7.83
N ALA A 254 4.50 2.96 8.93
CA ALA A 254 4.68 2.29 10.21
C ALA A 254 4.17 0.83 10.17
N CYS A 255 3.03 0.57 9.50
CA CYS A 255 2.53 -0.79 9.28
C CYS A 255 3.51 -1.60 8.42
N PHE A 256 4.14 -0.99 7.42
CA PHE A 256 5.14 -1.66 6.59
C PHE A 256 6.43 -1.96 7.35
N ASP A 257 6.96 -1.02 8.15
CA ASP A 257 8.11 -1.24 9.01
C ASP A 257 7.86 -2.37 10.02
N TYR A 258 6.67 -2.36 10.61
CA TYR A 258 6.26 -3.42 11.51
C TYR A 258 6.20 -4.78 10.79
N ALA A 259 5.61 -4.82 9.59
CA ALA A 259 5.53 -6.04 8.80
C ALA A 259 6.91 -6.59 8.41
N LEU A 260 7.83 -5.72 8.01
CA LEU A 260 9.21 -6.11 7.68
C LEU A 260 9.95 -6.65 8.92
N SER A 261 9.77 -6.03 10.09
CA SER A 261 10.39 -6.49 11.34
C SER A 261 9.87 -7.87 11.76
N GLU A 262 8.57 -8.11 11.67
CA GLU A 262 7.96 -9.40 11.99
C GLU A 262 8.35 -10.49 10.98
N TYR A 263 8.48 -10.14 9.71
CA TYR A 263 8.98 -11.04 8.68
C TYR A 263 10.45 -11.46 8.94
N ALA A 264 11.29 -10.49 9.29
CA ALA A 264 12.68 -10.77 9.68
C ALA A 264 12.73 -11.67 10.91
N ARG A 265 11.88 -11.43 11.92
CA ARG A 265 11.75 -12.26 13.13
C ARG A 265 11.32 -13.69 12.77
N ALA A 266 10.25 -13.84 11.98
CA ALA A 266 9.76 -15.15 11.56
C ALA A 266 10.80 -15.93 10.75
N THR A 267 11.49 -15.25 9.82
CA THR A 267 12.57 -15.82 9.02
C THR A 267 13.73 -16.30 9.90
N LYS A 268 14.14 -15.51 10.91
CA LYS A 268 15.17 -15.90 11.87
C LYS A 268 14.77 -17.15 12.66
N LEU A 269 13.53 -17.20 13.15
CA LEU A 269 12.98 -18.35 13.88
C LEU A 269 12.90 -19.61 12.99
N ASN A 270 12.73 -19.44 11.68
CA ASN A 270 12.72 -20.51 10.67
C ASN A 270 14.12 -20.89 10.16
N GLY A 271 15.18 -20.63 10.94
CA GLY A 271 16.55 -20.98 10.56
C GLY A 271 17.10 -20.19 9.37
N GLY A 272 16.63 -18.95 9.16
CA GLY A 272 17.03 -18.07 8.07
C GLY A 272 16.30 -18.32 6.73
N LYS A 273 15.39 -19.27 6.68
CA LYS A 273 14.52 -19.49 5.50
C LYS A 273 13.33 -18.52 5.56
N PRO A 274 12.97 -17.85 4.45
CA PRO A 274 11.84 -16.95 4.40
C PRO A 274 10.57 -17.56 4.98
N ALA A 275 9.93 -16.89 5.94
CA ALA A 275 8.72 -17.35 6.59
C ALA A 275 7.76 -16.18 6.85
N MET A 276 6.48 -16.39 6.55
CA MET A 276 5.45 -15.41 6.85
C MET A 276 5.19 -15.32 8.35
N PRO A 277 4.96 -14.13 8.92
CA PRO A 277 4.55 -13.97 10.31
C PRO A 277 3.21 -14.67 10.59
N ASP A 278 3.06 -15.22 11.79
CA ASP A 278 1.74 -15.61 12.30
C ASP A 278 1.00 -14.37 12.81
N TRP A 279 0.34 -13.70 11.89
CA TRP A 279 -0.39 -12.47 12.20
C TRP A 279 -1.53 -12.67 13.19
N ALA A 280 -2.17 -13.85 13.18
CA ALA A 280 -3.27 -14.15 14.10
C ALA A 280 -2.75 -14.21 15.55
N ASP A 281 -1.63 -14.89 15.79
CA ASP A 281 -0.99 -14.94 17.11
C ASP A 281 -0.48 -13.56 17.54
N ILE A 282 0.21 -12.84 16.64
CA ILE A 282 0.74 -11.50 16.92
C ILE A 282 -0.38 -10.53 17.35
N PHE A 283 -1.49 -10.49 16.62
CA PHE A 283 -2.60 -9.59 16.95
C PHE A 283 -3.39 -10.07 18.16
N SER A 284 -3.58 -11.37 18.35
CA SER A 284 -4.25 -11.91 19.55
C SER A 284 -3.49 -11.59 20.84
N SER A 285 -2.17 -11.48 20.76
CA SER A 285 -1.28 -11.12 21.89
C SER A 285 -1.11 -9.60 22.08
N ALA A 286 -1.69 -8.76 21.21
CA ALA A 286 -1.55 -7.30 21.30
C ALA A 286 -2.01 -6.77 22.67
N PRO A 287 -1.24 -5.86 23.33
CA PRO A 287 -1.55 -5.37 24.66
C PRO A 287 -2.60 -4.26 24.66
N SER A 288 -2.94 -3.70 23.50
CA SER A 288 -3.83 -2.55 23.38
C SER A 288 -5.02 -2.85 22.47
N VAL A 289 -6.13 -2.18 22.75
CA VAL A 289 -7.34 -2.14 21.92
C VAL A 289 -7.65 -0.70 21.56
N ALA A 290 -7.77 -0.42 20.27
CA ALA A 290 -8.24 0.87 19.80
C ALA A 290 -9.76 0.86 19.64
N ASP A 291 -10.38 1.95 20.08
CA ASP A 291 -11.74 2.35 19.71
C ASP A 291 -11.65 3.18 18.44
N VAL A 292 -11.98 2.57 17.31
CA VAL A 292 -11.83 3.23 16.01
C VAL A 292 -12.86 4.34 15.77
N PHE A 293 -13.92 4.40 16.56
CA PHE A 293 -14.95 5.44 16.49
C PHE A 293 -14.53 6.67 17.32
N ASN A 294 -14.16 6.45 18.61
CA ASN A 294 -13.77 7.53 19.50
C ASN A 294 -12.28 7.92 19.38
N GLN A 295 -11.53 7.27 18.49
CA GLN A 295 -10.09 7.51 18.26
C GLN A 295 -9.26 7.39 19.54
N ALA A 296 -9.64 6.47 20.44
CA ALA A 296 -9.01 6.25 21.73
C ALA A 296 -8.33 4.87 21.81
N VAL A 297 -7.28 4.76 22.62
CA VAL A 297 -6.56 3.50 22.85
C VAL A 297 -6.66 3.12 24.33
N TYR A 298 -7.05 1.90 24.56
CA TYR A 298 -7.22 1.29 25.89
C TYR A 298 -6.23 0.15 26.08
N SER A 299 -5.95 -0.19 27.35
CA SER A 299 -5.27 -1.45 27.65
C SER A 299 -6.19 -2.63 27.26
N LYS A 300 -5.59 -3.79 26.99
CA LYS A 300 -6.38 -4.99 26.69
C LYS A 300 -7.31 -5.39 27.86
N PHE A 301 -7.00 -4.97 29.09
CA PHE A 301 -7.83 -5.25 30.27
C PHE A 301 -9.06 -4.33 30.35
N ASP A 302 -8.99 -3.12 29.76
CA ASP A 302 -10.06 -2.12 29.79
C ASP A 302 -10.95 -2.16 28.54
N TYR A 303 -10.70 -3.10 27.63
CA TYR A 303 -11.36 -3.15 26.32
C TYR A 303 -12.87 -3.37 26.38
N LEU A 304 -13.40 -3.83 27.53
CA LEU A 304 -14.84 -4.09 27.70
C LEU A 304 -15.70 -2.82 27.58
N CYS A 305 -15.13 -1.64 27.83
CA CYS A 305 -15.83 -0.36 27.65
C CYS A 305 -15.94 0.06 26.16
N VAL A 306 -15.20 -0.58 25.25
CA VAL A 306 -15.30 -0.31 23.80
C VAL A 306 -16.36 -1.23 23.20
N PRO A 307 -17.39 -0.71 22.50
CA PRO A 307 -18.33 -1.55 21.74
C PRO A 307 -17.63 -2.49 20.77
N VAL A 308 -18.10 -3.73 20.68
CA VAL A 308 -17.43 -4.78 19.87
C VAL A 308 -17.18 -4.35 18.42
N GLU A 309 -18.14 -3.66 17.83
CA GLU A 309 -18.07 -3.18 16.45
C GLU A 309 -17.00 -2.12 16.19
N PHE A 310 -16.45 -1.51 17.25
CA PHE A 310 -15.42 -0.48 17.17
C PHE A 310 -14.04 -0.96 17.65
N ARG A 311 -13.95 -2.20 18.14
CA ARG A 311 -12.70 -2.76 18.68
C ARG A 311 -11.74 -3.12 17.56
N MET A 312 -10.49 -2.72 17.73
CA MET A 312 -9.36 -3.11 16.90
C MET A 312 -8.18 -3.47 17.81
N LEU A 313 -7.64 -4.66 17.65
CA LEU A 313 -6.39 -5.03 18.33
C LEU A 313 -5.24 -4.23 17.76
N LEU A 314 -4.40 -3.65 18.62
CA LEU A 314 -3.35 -2.72 18.20
C LEU A 314 -2.01 -3.14 18.83
N PRO A 315 -1.10 -3.70 18.01
CA PRO A 315 0.28 -3.98 18.45
C PRO A 315 1.00 -2.72 18.94
N GLU A 316 1.80 -2.84 19.99
CA GLU A 316 2.46 -1.70 20.65
C GLU A 316 3.30 -0.84 19.67
N PRO A 317 4.08 -1.40 18.72
CA PRO A 317 4.84 -0.58 17.78
C PRO A 317 3.98 0.35 16.91
N LEU A 318 2.70 0.03 16.70
CA LEU A 318 1.77 0.82 15.90
C LEU A 318 0.97 1.84 16.71
N ARG A 319 0.93 1.69 18.05
CA ARG A 319 0.13 2.52 18.95
C ARG A 319 0.41 4.00 18.82
N ALA A 320 1.68 4.40 18.92
CA ALA A 320 2.06 5.81 18.87
C ALA A 320 1.69 6.47 17.52
N LYS A 321 1.87 5.75 16.42
CA LYS A 321 1.54 6.25 15.07
C LYS A 321 0.03 6.29 14.82
N TRP A 322 -0.70 5.32 15.36
CA TRP A 322 -2.15 5.30 15.26
C TRP A 322 -2.80 6.41 16.09
N SER A 323 -2.28 6.69 17.29
CA SER A 323 -2.76 7.74 18.20
C SER A 323 -2.34 9.15 17.77
N ALA A 324 -1.40 9.31 16.85
CA ALA A 324 -1.01 10.62 16.34
C ALA A 324 -2.16 11.26 15.57
N GLU A 325 -2.61 12.44 16.03
CA GLU A 325 -3.66 13.25 15.43
C GLU A 325 -3.28 13.82 14.06
#